data_a5263cb1dc0a3b863d63b5783569698c
#
_entry.id   a5263cb1dc0a3b863d63b5783569698c
#
_cell.length_a   1.000
_cell.length_b   1.000
_cell.length_c   1.000
_cell.angle_alpha   90.00
_cell.angle_beta   90.00
_cell.angle_gamma   90.00
#
_symmetry.space_group_name_H-M   'P 1'
#
loop_
_entity.id
_entity.type
_entity.pdbx_description
1 polymer ?
#
loop_
_entity_poly.entity_id
_entity_poly.type
_entity_poly.pdbx_seq_one_letter_code
_entity_poly.pdbx_strand_id
1 'polypeptide(L)'
;MRILIMGGTRFIGVYLTQMLVEQGHEVVLFNRGNRELPSIKGVGQITGDRTDPSQLKEKLSSENFDAIFDNNGRELTDTQPLAEIFQDRVQHFVYMSSAGVYLKSDQLPHIEGDRVDPKSRHKGKYDTEAFLATQGIPFTSIRPTYIYGPQNYNELESWFFDRIVRDRPIPIPGNGMHITQLGHVKDLANAMSKILGNSMTAREIYNISGDRFVTFDGIAYACAAAAGKSPNEIKIVHYDPKKFDFGKRKAFPMRVQHFFASINKAVTELGWQPEYDLVSGLRDSLQNDYLLSGRDKTEVDFSMDEEILKADKG
;
A
#
# COMPACT_ATOMS: atom_id res chain seq x y z
N MET A 1 11.36 -8.10 21.14
CA MET A 1 11.05 -6.66 21.29
C MET A 1 9.56 -6.52 21.55
N ARG A 2 9.17 -5.47 22.28
CA ARG A 2 7.76 -5.08 22.41
C ARG A 2 7.44 -3.96 21.41
N ILE A 3 6.49 -4.20 20.52
CA ILE A 3 6.27 -3.39 19.31
C ILE A 3 4.85 -2.84 19.29
N LEU A 4 4.72 -1.53 19.07
CA LEU A 4 3.44 -0.88 18.83
C LEU A 4 3.17 -0.78 17.32
N ILE A 5 1.97 -1.19 16.88
CA ILE A 5 1.50 -0.97 15.50
C ILE A 5 0.26 -0.08 15.54
N MET A 6 0.38 1.10 14.94
CA MET A 6 -0.76 1.98 14.68
C MET A 6 -1.51 1.46 13.46
N GLY A 7 -2.71 0.92 13.65
CA GLY A 7 -3.41 0.12 12.65
C GLY A 7 -3.25 -1.38 12.92
N GLY A 8 -3.00 -2.24 12.02
CA GLY A 8 -2.73 -3.66 12.28
C GLY A 8 -3.91 -4.61 12.05
N THR A 9 -5.14 -4.09 11.91
CA THR A 9 -6.35 -4.92 11.72
C THR A 9 -6.81 -5.02 10.27
N ARG A 10 -6.06 -4.49 9.32
CA ARG A 10 -6.38 -4.52 7.88
C ARG A 10 -5.13 -4.60 7.04
N PHE A 11 -5.22 -5.32 5.93
CA PHE A 11 -4.26 -5.36 4.84
C PHE A 11 -2.82 -5.46 5.34
N ILE A 12 -1.95 -4.50 5.01
CA ILE A 12 -0.52 -4.49 5.42
C ILE A 12 -0.34 -4.78 6.91
N GLY A 13 -1.20 -4.18 7.75
CA GLY A 13 -1.10 -4.32 9.19
C GLY A 13 -1.29 -5.75 9.69
N VAL A 14 -2.17 -6.54 9.04
CA VAL A 14 -2.39 -7.95 9.40
C VAL A 14 -1.14 -8.78 9.12
N TYR A 15 -0.58 -8.67 7.92
CA TYR A 15 0.61 -9.42 7.52
C TYR A 15 1.84 -9.03 8.31
N LEU A 16 2.02 -7.74 8.58
CA LEU A 16 3.11 -7.26 9.43
C LEU A 16 2.95 -7.78 10.86
N THR A 17 1.75 -7.73 11.44
CA THR A 17 1.47 -8.26 12.77
C THR A 17 1.80 -9.73 12.86
N GLN A 18 1.33 -10.53 11.90
CA GLN A 18 1.61 -11.97 11.85
C GLN A 18 3.12 -12.24 11.80
N MET A 19 3.82 -11.59 10.89
CA MET A 19 5.26 -11.79 10.70
C MET A 19 6.08 -11.44 11.94
N LEU A 20 5.76 -10.33 12.60
CA LEU A 20 6.47 -9.92 13.82
C LEU A 20 6.22 -10.88 14.98
N VAL A 21 4.99 -11.40 15.11
CA VAL A 21 4.68 -12.43 16.12
C VAL A 21 5.41 -13.75 15.82
N GLU A 22 5.45 -14.18 14.55
CA GLU A 22 6.21 -15.37 14.12
C GLU A 22 7.72 -15.22 14.37
N GLN A 23 8.24 -14.00 14.33
CA GLN A 23 9.63 -13.67 14.70
C GLN A 23 9.86 -13.59 16.22
N GLY A 24 8.84 -13.84 17.03
CA GLY A 24 8.94 -13.89 18.50
C GLY A 24 8.82 -12.52 19.18
N HIS A 25 8.28 -11.51 18.51
CA HIS A 25 8.04 -10.20 19.11
C HIS A 25 6.68 -10.16 19.85
N GLU A 26 6.61 -9.37 20.92
CA GLU A 26 5.35 -8.97 21.56
C GLU A 26 4.75 -7.82 20.76
N VAL A 27 3.59 -8.03 20.15
CA VAL A 27 2.94 -7.02 19.31
C VAL A 27 1.69 -6.48 19.99
N VAL A 28 1.59 -5.16 20.06
CA VAL A 28 0.42 -4.43 20.56
C VAL A 28 -0.14 -3.56 19.45
N LEU A 29 -1.43 -3.71 19.16
CA LEU A 29 -2.12 -2.91 18.16
C LEU A 29 -2.85 -1.74 18.82
N PHE A 30 -2.64 -0.52 18.31
CA PHE A 30 -3.45 0.64 18.67
C PHE A 30 -4.51 0.87 17.59
N ASN A 31 -5.78 0.78 17.96
CA ASN A 31 -6.91 0.97 17.06
C ASN A 31 -8.19 1.36 17.81
N ARG A 32 -9.25 1.71 17.07
CA ARG A 32 -10.54 2.15 17.65
C ARG A 32 -11.42 1.02 18.20
N GLY A 33 -11.00 -0.25 18.15
CA GLY A 33 -11.79 -1.38 18.58
C GLY A 33 -12.99 -1.76 17.68
N ASN A 34 -13.17 -1.09 16.54
CA ASN A 34 -14.32 -1.32 15.64
C ASN A 34 -14.18 -2.56 14.75
N ARG A 35 -13.06 -3.27 14.87
CA ARG A 35 -12.78 -4.50 14.11
C ARG A 35 -12.21 -5.53 15.05
N GLU A 36 -12.54 -6.78 14.78
CA GLU A 36 -11.90 -7.90 15.45
C GLU A 36 -10.38 -7.87 15.21
N LEU A 37 -9.65 -8.29 16.22
CA LEU A 37 -8.21 -8.50 16.08
C LEU A 37 -7.97 -9.64 15.08
N PRO A 38 -6.84 -9.60 14.35
CA PRO A 38 -6.40 -10.77 13.61
C PRO A 38 -6.35 -11.98 14.53
N SER A 39 -6.75 -13.15 14.04
CA SER A 39 -6.70 -14.42 14.78
C SER A 39 -5.24 -14.90 14.98
N ILE A 40 -4.41 -14.03 15.56
CA ILE A 40 -2.99 -14.25 15.85
C ILE A 40 -2.82 -14.30 17.35
N LYS A 41 -2.37 -15.44 17.86
CA LYS A 41 -2.17 -15.65 19.31
C LYS A 41 -1.08 -14.73 19.84
N GLY A 42 -1.35 -14.07 20.97
CA GLY A 42 -0.35 -13.24 21.66
C GLY A 42 -0.30 -11.78 21.23
N VAL A 43 -1.26 -11.33 20.42
CA VAL A 43 -1.40 -9.92 20.05
C VAL A 43 -2.17 -9.16 21.11
N GLY A 44 -1.55 -8.10 21.66
CA GLY A 44 -2.19 -7.16 22.58
C GLY A 44 -2.97 -6.06 21.84
N GLN A 45 -3.87 -5.38 22.56
CA GLN A 45 -4.62 -4.25 22.03
C GLN A 45 -4.71 -3.12 23.03
N ILE A 46 -4.50 -1.89 22.53
CA ILE A 46 -4.86 -0.65 23.22
C ILE A 46 -5.92 0.04 22.36
N THR A 47 -7.08 0.30 22.95
CA THR A 47 -8.20 0.93 22.24
C THR A 47 -8.17 2.44 22.42
N GLY A 48 -8.18 3.20 21.30
CA GLY A 48 -8.22 4.65 21.29
C GLY A 48 -8.30 5.21 19.87
N ASP A 49 -8.58 6.50 19.77
CA ASP A 49 -8.57 7.21 18.49
C ASP A 49 -7.23 7.93 18.31
N ARG A 50 -6.51 7.58 17.24
CA ARG A 50 -5.21 8.20 16.93
C ARG A 50 -5.33 9.69 16.55
N THR A 51 -6.50 10.14 16.12
CA THR A 51 -6.76 11.54 15.75
C THR A 51 -7.06 12.41 16.96
N ASP A 52 -7.12 11.83 18.15
CA ASP A 52 -7.28 12.52 19.42
C ASP A 52 -5.95 12.50 20.22
N PRO A 53 -5.17 13.60 20.22
CA PRO A 53 -3.90 13.66 20.95
C PRO A 53 -4.03 13.41 22.45
N SER A 54 -5.19 13.74 23.05
CA SER A 54 -5.42 13.53 24.48
C SER A 54 -5.52 12.03 24.78
N GLN A 55 -6.24 11.26 23.96
CA GLN A 55 -6.31 9.81 24.09
C GLN A 55 -4.95 9.14 23.84
N LEU A 56 -4.19 9.60 22.83
CA LEU A 56 -2.83 9.08 22.61
C LEU A 56 -1.98 9.28 23.85
N LYS A 57 -1.97 10.47 24.42
CA LYS A 57 -1.21 10.80 25.64
C LYS A 57 -1.68 9.97 26.84
N GLU A 58 -2.97 9.91 27.11
CA GLU A 58 -3.55 9.14 28.22
C GLU A 58 -3.16 7.65 28.14
N LYS A 59 -3.28 7.06 26.94
CA LYS A 59 -3.15 5.62 26.78
C LYS A 59 -1.73 5.13 26.53
N LEU A 60 -0.84 6.01 26.04
CA LEU A 60 0.49 5.60 25.59
C LEU A 60 1.65 6.19 26.42
N SER A 61 1.41 7.25 27.23
CA SER A 61 2.51 7.90 27.97
C SER A 61 3.18 7.00 29.00
N SER A 62 2.44 6.08 29.60
CA SER A 62 2.97 5.10 30.57
C SER A 62 3.47 3.81 29.94
N GLU A 63 3.22 3.61 28.64
CA GLU A 63 3.62 2.41 27.91
C GLU A 63 5.08 2.51 27.44
N ASN A 64 5.76 1.37 27.39
CA ASN A 64 7.11 1.26 26.85
C ASN A 64 7.11 0.31 25.66
N PHE A 65 7.64 0.79 24.53
CA PHE A 65 7.83 0.01 23.33
C PHE A 65 9.26 0.16 22.82
N ASP A 66 9.82 -0.91 22.29
CA ASP A 66 11.13 -0.87 21.65
C ASP A 66 11.05 -0.25 20.27
N ALA A 67 9.96 -0.52 19.55
CA ALA A 67 9.72 0.01 18.21
C ALA A 67 8.25 0.34 17.96
N ILE A 68 8.02 1.26 17.00
CA ILE A 68 6.70 1.68 16.57
C ILE A 68 6.61 1.55 15.04
N PHE A 69 5.51 0.96 14.56
CA PHE A 69 5.12 1.00 13.16
C PHE A 69 3.88 1.89 13.00
N ASP A 70 4.05 3.06 12.39
CA ASP A 70 2.94 3.93 12.05
C ASP A 70 2.47 3.68 10.61
N ASN A 71 1.53 2.75 10.45
CA ASN A 71 1.03 2.29 9.16
C ASN A 71 -0.08 3.16 8.58
N ASN A 72 -0.74 3.99 9.37
CA ASN A 72 -1.95 4.68 8.95
C ASN A 72 -1.97 6.19 9.18
N GLY A 73 -0.86 6.81 9.57
CA GLY A 73 -0.69 8.26 9.60
C GLY A 73 -0.74 8.83 8.17
N ARG A 74 -1.67 9.74 7.90
CA ARG A 74 -1.84 10.37 6.60
C ARG A 74 -1.36 11.81 6.59
N GLU A 75 -1.64 12.51 7.65
CA GLU A 75 -1.27 13.91 7.86
C GLU A 75 -0.25 14.01 9.00
N LEU A 76 0.50 15.11 9.05
CA LEU A 76 1.44 15.38 10.14
C LEU A 76 0.75 15.31 11.50
N THR A 77 -0.44 15.86 11.59
CA THR A 77 -1.24 15.87 12.83
C THR A 77 -1.61 14.49 13.35
N ASP A 78 -1.57 13.46 12.50
CA ASP A 78 -1.81 12.08 12.92
C ASP A 78 -0.59 11.46 13.62
N THR A 79 0.62 11.82 13.20
CA THR A 79 1.87 11.17 13.62
C THR A 79 2.66 11.99 14.62
N GLN A 80 2.60 13.32 14.55
CA GLN A 80 3.35 14.21 15.43
C GLN A 80 3.10 13.92 16.92
N PRO A 81 1.85 13.80 17.43
CA PRO A 81 1.62 13.52 18.85
C PRO A 81 2.20 12.18 19.31
N LEU A 82 2.15 11.16 18.41
CA LEU A 82 2.74 9.86 18.68
C LEU A 82 4.28 9.94 18.77
N ALA A 83 4.89 10.61 17.81
CA ALA A 83 6.35 10.81 17.80
C ALA A 83 6.84 11.58 19.04
N GLU A 84 6.13 12.63 19.45
CA GLU A 84 6.46 13.43 20.65
C GLU A 84 6.37 12.60 21.95
N ILE A 85 5.39 11.69 22.07
CA ILE A 85 5.28 10.78 23.22
C ILE A 85 6.50 9.87 23.34
N PHE A 86 7.07 9.44 22.21
CA PHE A 86 8.10 8.40 22.17
C PHE A 86 9.49 8.89 21.71
N GLN A 87 9.70 10.19 21.58
CA GLN A 87 10.90 10.78 20.96
C GLN A 87 12.21 10.19 21.49
N ASP A 88 12.37 10.07 22.82
CA ASP A 88 13.59 9.58 23.47
C ASP A 88 13.41 8.16 24.04
N ARG A 89 12.37 7.44 23.63
CA ARG A 89 11.93 6.20 24.29
C ARG A 89 11.87 4.99 23.38
N VAL A 90 12.02 5.17 22.07
CA VAL A 90 12.01 4.06 21.09
C VAL A 90 13.35 3.92 20.40
N GLN A 91 13.70 2.69 20.10
CA GLN A 91 14.90 2.34 19.34
C GLN A 91 14.66 2.51 17.84
N HIS A 92 13.40 2.42 17.38
CA HIS A 92 13.05 2.56 15.97
C HIS A 92 11.60 3.01 15.76
N PHE A 93 11.40 3.97 14.89
CA PHE A 93 10.08 4.46 14.46
C PHE A 93 9.92 4.27 12.95
N VAL A 94 9.14 3.29 12.53
CA VAL A 94 8.91 2.97 11.10
C VAL A 94 7.62 3.64 10.64
N TYR A 95 7.74 4.55 9.67
CA TYR A 95 6.63 5.33 9.14
C TYR A 95 6.24 4.89 7.73
N MET A 96 4.95 4.62 7.53
CA MET A 96 4.39 4.30 6.22
C MET A 96 4.07 5.57 5.44
N SER A 97 4.98 6.00 4.61
CA SER A 97 4.81 7.08 3.65
C SER A 97 4.17 6.59 2.34
N SER A 98 4.55 7.12 1.21
CA SER A 98 4.07 6.73 -0.13
C SER A 98 5.00 7.27 -1.22
N ALA A 99 5.30 6.50 -2.25
CA ALA A 99 5.91 7.01 -3.48
C ALA A 99 5.05 8.07 -4.19
N GLY A 100 3.77 8.15 -3.81
CA GLY A 100 2.87 9.20 -4.27
C GLY A 100 3.26 10.62 -3.88
N VAL A 101 4.29 10.82 -3.05
CA VAL A 101 4.86 12.13 -2.71
C VAL A 101 5.73 12.70 -3.83
N TYR A 102 6.30 11.86 -4.70
CA TYR A 102 7.21 12.32 -5.74
C TYR A 102 6.56 13.29 -6.73
N LEU A 103 7.33 14.29 -7.13
CA LEU A 103 6.98 15.17 -8.23
C LEU A 103 6.99 14.36 -9.54
N LYS A 104 5.98 14.59 -10.39
CA LYS A 104 5.98 14.00 -11.73
C LYS A 104 7.28 14.34 -12.46
N SER A 105 7.92 13.33 -13.03
CA SER A 105 9.21 13.43 -13.72
C SER A 105 9.18 12.66 -15.03
N ASP A 106 9.99 13.11 -15.99
CA ASP A 106 10.33 12.37 -17.21
C ASP A 106 11.58 11.48 -17.02
N GLN A 107 12.24 11.61 -15.86
CA GLN A 107 13.32 10.72 -15.43
C GLN A 107 12.78 9.69 -14.46
N LEU A 108 12.77 8.45 -14.87
CA LEU A 108 12.20 7.32 -14.13
C LEU A 108 13.17 6.12 -14.20
N PRO A 109 13.16 5.21 -13.23
CA PRO A 109 12.29 5.16 -12.04
C PRO A 109 12.58 6.27 -11.03
N HIS A 110 11.59 6.65 -10.21
CA HIS A 110 11.86 7.50 -9.05
C HIS A 110 12.84 6.83 -8.09
N ILE A 111 13.73 7.64 -7.51
CA ILE A 111 14.63 7.23 -6.44
C ILE A 111 14.35 8.04 -5.16
N GLU A 112 14.85 7.60 -4.02
CA GLU A 112 14.52 8.18 -2.70
C GLU A 112 14.89 9.66 -2.56
N GLY A 113 15.94 10.09 -3.29
CA GLY A 113 16.40 11.49 -3.34
C GLY A 113 15.62 12.41 -4.28
N ASP A 114 14.66 11.89 -5.05
CA ASP A 114 13.90 12.69 -6.00
C ASP A 114 13.05 13.77 -5.33
N ARG A 115 12.81 14.84 -6.08
CA ARG A 115 11.96 15.95 -5.64
C ARG A 115 10.54 15.48 -5.33
N VAL A 116 9.98 16.03 -4.27
CA VAL A 116 8.59 15.81 -3.87
C VAL A 116 7.67 16.89 -4.42
N ASP A 117 6.42 16.53 -4.65
CA ASP A 117 5.40 17.45 -5.13
C ASP A 117 4.70 18.15 -3.94
N PRO A 118 4.88 19.47 -3.77
CA PRO A 118 4.24 20.21 -2.68
C PRO A 118 2.71 20.29 -2.82
N LYS A 119 2.17 19.90 -3.97
CA LYS A 119 0.72 19.84 -4.25
C LYS A 119 0.19 18.42 -4.29
N SER A 120 1.03 17.42 -3.98
CA SER A 120 0.58 16.02 -3.92
C SER A 120 -0.55 15.86 -2.90
N ARG A 121 -1.53 15.02 -3.24
CA ARG A 121 -2.51 14.54 -2.25
C ARG A 121 -1.89 13.78 -1.07
N HIS A 122 -0.61 13.42 -1.17
CA HIS A 122 0.19 12.77 -0.13
C HIS A 122 1.15 13.76 0.57
N LYS A 123 0.91 15.08 0.41
CA LYS A 123 1.74 16.11 1.05
C LYS A 123 1.90 15.90 2.55
N GLY A 124 0.82 15.54 3.26
CA GLY A 124 0.86 15.28 4.69
C GLY A 124 1.85 14.18 5.08
N LYS A 125 2.06 13.17 4.21
CA LYS A 125 3.08 12.15 4.44
C LYS A 125 4.50 12.71 4.30
N TYR A 126 4.74 13.57 3.32
CA TYR A 126 6.02 14.24 3.17
C TYR A 126 6.29 15.21 4.33
N ASP A 127 5.29 15.97 4.77
CA ASP A 127 5.41 16.87 5.93
C ASP A 127 5.79 16.07 7.18
N THR A 128 5.23 14.86 7.34
CA THR A 128 5.57 13.95 8.43
C THR A 128 7.01 13.44 8.34
N GLU A 129 7.48 13.05 7.14
CA GLU A 129 8.89 12.67 6.94
C GLU A 129 9.84 13.80 7.32
N ALA A 130 9.54 15.02 6.86
CA ALA A 130 10.34 16.21 7.17
C ALA A 130 10.35 16.52 8.68
N PHE A 131 9.21 16.39 9.35
CA PHE A 131 9.11 16.54 10.80
C PHE A 131 9.95 15.48 11.51
N LEU A 132 9.78 14.19 11.22
CA LEU A 132 10.54 13.11 11.86
C LEU A 132 12.05 13.29 11.69
N ALA A 133 12.50 13.80 10.55
CA ALA A 133 13.91 14.09 10.29
C ALA A 133 14.50 15.15 11.25
N THR A 134 13.67 16.06 11.78
CA THR A 134 14.11 17.13 12.70
C THR A 134 14.04 16.73 14.17
N GLN A 135 13.29 15.67 14.53
CA GLN A 135 13.01 15.32 15.93
C GLN A 135 14.09 14.49 16.63
N GLY A 136 15.15 14.10 15.95
CA GLY A 136 16.19 13.23 16.54
C GLY A 136 15.76 11.78 16.73
N ILE A 137 14.49 11.42 16.49
CA ILE A 137 13.97 10.06 16.59
C ILE A 137 14.63 9.16 15.52
N PRO A 138 15.03 7.93 15.83
CA PRO A 138 15.58 6.99 14.85
C PRO A 138 14.44 6.46 13.97
N PHE A 139 14.05 7.19 12.93
CA PHE A 139 12.94 6.81 12.06
C PHE A 139 13.42 6.16 10.76
N THR A 140 12.55 5.34 10.17
CA THR A 140 12.65 4.90 8.77
C THR A 140 11.33 5.17 8.07
N SER A 141 11.39 5.81 6.91
CA SER A 141 10.20 6.05 6.09
C SER A 141 10.15 5.06 4.93
N ILE A 142 8.97 4.52 4.69
CA ILE A 142 8.71 3.57 3.60
C ILE A 142 7.80 4.23 2.58
N ARG A 143 8.22 4.28 1.32
CA ARG A 143 7.47 4.83 0.19
C ARG A 143 7.03 3.71 -0.76
N PRO A 144 5.93 3.00 -0.47
CA PRO A 144 5.41 2.01 -1.42
C PRO A 144 4.79 2.69 -2.63
N THR A 145 4.79 1.98 -3.78
CA THR A 145 4.01 2.33 -4.97
C THR A 145 2.56 1.82 -4.80
N TYR A 146 2.00 1.10 -5.76
CA TYR A 146 0.72 0.41 -5.58
C TYR A 146 0.95 -0.92 -4.88
N ILE A 147 0.29 -1.11 -3.74
CA ILE A 147 0.33 -2.39 -3.01
C ILE A 147 -0.97 -3.13 -3.23
N TYR A 148 -0.85 -4.41 -3.60
CA TYR A 148 -1.94 -5.32 -3.84
C TYR A 148 -1.78 -6.61 -3.02
N GLY A 149 -2.77 -7.46 -3.02
CA GLY A 149 -2.75 -8.72 -2.28
C GLY A 149 -4.00 -8.92 -1.45
N PRO A 150 -4.16 -10.08 -0.82
CA PRO A 150 -5.36 -10.41 -0.05
C PRO A 150 -5.66 -9.36 1.03
N GLN A 151 -6.95 -9.12 1.28
CA GLN A 151 -7.51 -8.10 2.17
C GLN A 151 -7.28 -6.65 1.72
N ASN A 152 -6.93 -6.42 0.44
CA ASN A 152 -6.84 -5.07 -0.11
C ASN A 152 -8.23 -4.42 -0.13
N TYR A 153 -8.35 -3.28 0.54
CA TYR A 153 -9.58 -2.50 0.59
C TYR A 153 -9.67 -1.41 -0.47
N ASN A 154 -8.59 -1.22 -1.23
CA ASN A 154 -8.59 -0.33 -2.38
C ASN A 154 -8.98 -1.14 -3.61
N GLU A 155 -9.81 -0.57 -4.46
CA GLU A 155 -10.09 -1.16 -5.76
C GLU A 155 -8.84 -1.01 -6.64
N LEU A 156 -8.07 -2.06 -6.73
CA LEU A 156 -6.88 -2.16 -7.58
C LEU A 156 -6.99 -3.43 -8.43
N GLU A 157 -6.48 -4.56 -7.95
CA GLU A 157 -6.57 -5.84 -8.64
C GLU A 157 -8.01 -6.36 -8.74
N SER A 158 -8.82 -6.11 -7.72
CA SER A 158 -10.23 -6.51 -7.71
C SER A 158 -11.04 -5.84 -8.83
N TRP A 159 -10.67 -4.61 -9.23
CA TRP A 159 -11.27 -3.93 -10.37
C TRP A 159 -11.09 -4.73 -11.68
N PHE A 160 -9.91 -5.31 -11.90
CA PHE A 160 -9.64 -6.19 -13.06
C PHE A 160 -10.37 -7.52 -12.91
N PHE A 161 -10.33 -8.14 -11.73
CA PHE A 161 -11.00 -9.42 -11.48
C PHE A 161 -12.51 -9.31 -11.69
N ASP A 162 -13.15 -8.22 -11.26
CA ASP A 162 -14.58 -7.99 -11.47
C ASP A 162 -14.99 -8.11 -12.94
N ARG A 163 -14.12 -7.73 -13.88
CA ARG A 163 -14.35 -7.82 -15.32
C ARG A 163 -13.98 -9.18 -15.88
N ILE A 164 -12.84 -9.69 -15.48
CA ILE A 164 -12.29 -10.95 -15.99
C ILE A 164 -13.17 -12.16 -15.64
N VAL A 165 -13.63 -12.26 -14.38
CA VAL A 165 -14.45 -13.40 -13.94
C VAL A 165 -15.87 -13.37 -14.50
N ARG A 166 -16.30 -12.21 -15.02
CA ARG A 166 -17.63 -12.01 -15.63
C ARG A 166 -17.57 -11.90 -17.15
N ASP A 167 -16.43 -12.23 -17.77
CA ASP A 167 -16.20 -12.16 -19.22
C ASP A 167 -16.54 -10.79 -19.83
N ARG A 168 -16.32 -9.71 -19.07
CA ARG A 168 -16.60 -8.35 -19.52
C ARG A 168 -15.37 -7.73 -20.19
N PRO A 169 -15.60 -6.82 -21.18
CA PRO A 169 -14.51 -5.99 -21.67
C PRO A 169 -13.89 -5.14 -20.58
N ILE A 170 -12.58 -4.92 -20.68
CA ILE A 170 -11.78 -4.18 -19.71
C ILE A 170 -11.45 -2.81 -20.32
N PRO A 171 -12.08 -1.71 -19.89
CA PRO A 171 -11.78 -0.38 -20.41
C PRO A 171 -10.47 0.15 -19.81
N ILE A 172 -9.45 0.32 -20.65
CA ILE A 172 -8.13 0.82 -20.22
C ILE A 172 -7.89 2.21 -20.81
N PRO A 173 -7.49 3.21 -19.98
CA PRO A 173 -7.30 4.58 -20.46
C PRO A 173 -6.05 4.74 -21.32
N GLY A 174 -6.13 5.61 -22.32
CA GLY A 174 -5.07 5.89 -23.29
C GLY A 174 -4.88 4.73 -24.25
N ASN A 175 -3.64 4.35 -24.49
CA ASN A 175 -3.26 3.22 -25.34
C ASN A 175 -2.79 2.00 -24.52
N GLY A 176 -3.08 1.96 -23.23
CA GLY A 176 -2.67 0.88 -22.34
C GLY A 176 -1.19 0.82 -21.97
N MET A 177 -0.34 1.68 -22.54
CA MET A 177 1.13 1.62 -22.42
C MET A 177 1.70 2.42 -21.25
N HIS A 178 0.88 3.02 -20.40
CA HIS A 178 1.39 3.63 -19.18
C HIS A 178 2.01 2.57 -18.29
N ILE A 179 3.24 2.82 -17.88
CA ILE A 179 4.02 1.90 -17.03
C ILE A 179 3.76 2.22 -15.57
N THR A 180 3.52 1.19 -14.80
CA THR A 180 3.34 1.27 -13.35
C THR A 180 4.08 0.11 -12.65
N GLN A 181 3.98 0.06 -11.33
CA GLN A 181 4.63 -0.94 -10.50
C GLN A 181 3.71 -1.33 -9.35
N LEU A 182 3.58 -2.63 -9.13
CA LEU A 182 2.77 -3.19 -8.07
C LEU A 182 3.66 -4.03 -7.14
N GLY A 183 3.50 -3.86 -5.83
CA GLY A 183 4.17 -4.67 -4.82
C GLY A 183 3.17 -5.52 -4.05
N HIS A 184 3.53 -6.77 -3.75
CA HIS A 184 2.67 -7.64 -2.97
C HIS A 184 2.69 -7.26 -1.48
N VAL A 185 1.54 -7.34 -0.81
CA VAL A 185 1.40 -6.92 0.60
C VAL A 185 2.29 -7.70 1.56
N LYS A 186 2.52 -9.00 1.29
CA LYS A 186 3.40 -9.84 2.12
C LYS A 186 4.86 -9.47 1.93
N ASP A 187 5.28 -9.10 0.71
CA ASP A 187 6.63 -8.61 0.44
C ASP A 187 6.90 -7.28 1.13
N LEU A 188 5.91 -6.37 1.14
CA LEU A 188 6.01 -5.13 1.89
C LEU A 188 6.14 -5.39 3.39
N ALA A 189 5.34 -6.29 3.96
CA ALA A 189 5.44 -6.66 5.37
C ALA A 189 6.81 -7.27 5.69
N ASN A 190 7.36 -8.10 4.80
CA ASN A 190 8.71 -8.67 4.92
C ASN A 190 9.79 -7.57 4.92
N ALA A 191 9.73 -6.63 3.98
CA ALA A 191 10.65 -5.50 3.95
C ALA A 191 10.60 -4.69 5.26
N MET A 192 9.40 -4.43 5.77
CA MET A 192 9.20 -3.70 7.02
C MET A 192 9.81 -4.44 8.22
N SER A 193 9.66 -5.75 8.28
CA SER A 193 10.23 -6.55 9.39
C SER A 193 11.77 -6.54 9.37
N LYS A 194 12.40 -6.46 8.19
CA LYS A 194 13.87 -6.39 8.05
C LYS A 194 14.47 -5.04 8.45
N ILE A 195 13.65 -4.00 8.52
CA ILE A 195 14.06 -2.68 9.02
C ILE A 195 14.26 -2.73 10.54
N LEU A 196 13.44 -3.52 11.22
CA LEU A 196 13.44 -3.58 12.68
C LEU A 196 14.79 -4.05 13.24
N GLY A 197 15.34 -3.27 14.17
CA GLY A 197 16.62 -3.57 14.79
C GLY A 197 17.86 -3.36 13.91
N ASN A 198 17.68 -2.89 12.67
CA ASN A 198 18.79 -2.53 11.78
C ASN A 198 19.14 -1.05 11.96
N SER A 199 20.21 -0.75 12.69
CA SER A 199 20.62 0.64 12.96
C SER A 199 21.03 1.42 11.70
N MET A 200 21.40 0.74 10.61
CA MET A 200 21.74 1.37 9.33
C MET A 200 20.53 2.00 8.63
N THR A 201 19.31 1.60 9.01
CA THR A 201 18.09 2.12 8.42
C THR A 201 17.55 3.36 9.14
N ALA A 202 18.19 3.74 10.24
CA ALA A 202 17.78 4.92 11.00
C ALA A 202 18.00 6.22 10.20
N ARG A 203 16.94 7.02 10.09
CA ARG A 203 16.85 8.27 9.30
C ARG A 203 16.93 8.06 7.78
N GLU A 204 16.56 6.88 7.33
CA GLU A 204 16.57 6.51 5.93
C GLU A 204 15.14 6.44 5.35
N ILE A 205 15.08 6.57 4.04
CA ILE A 205 13.86 6.41 3.25
C ILE A 205 14.07 5.26 2.28
N TYR A 206 13.07 4.40 2.13
CA TYR A 206 13.10 3.27 1.19
C TYR A 206 11.86 3.23 0.32
N ASN A 207 12.05 3.12 -0.98
CA ASN A 207 11.00 2.70 -1.89
C ASN A 207 10.83 1.18 -1.79
N ILE A 208 9.59 0.72 -1.58
CA ILE A 208 9.26 -0.70 -1.49
C ILE A 208 8.13 -1.01 -2.45
N SER A 209 8.38 -1.96 -3.37
CA SER A 209 7.41 -2.42 -4.37
C SER A 209 7.86 -3.76 -4.96
N GLY A 210 7.17 -4.26 -5.99
CA GLY A 210 7.67 -5.37 -6.81
C GLY A 210 8.92 -4.96 -7.62
N ASP A 211 9.66 -5.93 -8.07
CA ASP A 211 10.93 -5.75 -8.81
C ASP A 211 10.74 -5.41 -10.29
N ARG A 212 9.54 -5.61 -10.83
CA ARG A 212 9.24 -5.42 -12.25
C ARG A 212 8.20 -4.33 -12.49
N PHE A 213 8.36 -3.67 -13.61
CA PHE A 213 7.42 -2.69 -14.13
C PHE A 213 6.45 -3.35 -15.11
N VAL A 214 5.22 -2.85 -15.18
CA VAL A 214 4.16 -3.42 -16.01
C VAL A 214 3.33 -2.32 -16.66
N THR A 215 2.88 -2.53 -17.89
CA THR A 215 1.91 -1.63 -18.55
C THR A 215 0.50 -1.87 -18.01
N PHE A 216 -0.43 -0.95 -18.25
CA PHE A 216 -1.83 -1.16 -17.86
C PHE A 216 -2.44 -2.38 -18.55
N ASP A 217 -2.15 -2.57 -19.85
CA ASP A 217 -2.56 -3.80 -20.56
C ASP A 217 -1.89 -5.04 -19.95
N GLY A 218 -0.62 -4.93 -19.57
CA GLY A 218 0.11 -6.00 -18.91
C GLY A 218 -0.51 -6.43 -17.58
N ILE A 219 -1.11 -5.50 -16.82
CA ILE A 219 -1.85 -5.86 -15.61
C ILE A 219 -3.10 -6.67 -15.94
N ALA A 220 -3.86 -6.26 -16.97
CA ALA A 220 -5.04 -7.03 -17.41
C ALA A 220 -4.65 -8.45 -17.83
N TYR A 221 -3.57 -8.61 -18.59
CA TYR A 221 -3.06 -9.92 -18.97
C TYR A 221 -2.56 -10.75 -17.77
N ALA A 222 -1.88 -10.11 -16.81
CA ALA A 222 -1.43 -10.79 -15.61
C ALA A 222 -2.61 -11.23 -14.73
N CYS A 223 -3.65 -10.41 -14.59
CA CYS A 223 -4.89 -10.77 -13.89
C CYS A 223 -5.62 -11.91 -14.59
N ALA A 224 -5.67 -11.92 -15.94
CA ALA A 224 -6.23 -13.01 -16.72
C ALA A 224 -5.46 -14.32 -16.49
N ALA A 225 -4.12 -14.29 -16.57
CA ALA A 225 -3.27 -15.45 -16.30
C ALA A 225 -3.44 -15.95 -14.85
N ALA A 226 -3.59 -15.06 -13.87
CA ALA A 226 -3.88 -15.44 -12.49
C ALA A 226 -5.23 -16.16 -12.35
N ALA A 227 -6.23 -15.78 -13.18
CA ALA A 227 -7.54 -16.41 -13.26
C ALA A 227 -7.57 -17.66 -14.18
N GLY A 228 -6.43 -18.10 -14.71
CA GLY A 228 -6.33 -19.25 -15.60
C GLY A 228 -6.81 -19.00 -17.04
N LYS A 229 -6.95 -17.72 -17.44
CA LYS A 229 -7.35 -17.32 -18.80
C LYS A 229 -6.14 -16.92 -19.64
N SER A 230 -6.17 -17.23 -20.91
CA SER A 230 -5.20 -16.75 -21.90
C SER A 230 -5.50 -15.30 -22.33
N PRO A 231 -4.54 -14.57 -22.90
CA PRO A 231 -4.77 -13.23 -23.43
C PRO A 231 -5.91 -13.13 -24.46
N ASN A 232 -6.15 -14.20 -25.23
CA ASN A 232 -7.20 -14.22 -26.25
C ASN A 232 -8.62 -14.38 -25.67
N GLU A 233 -8.73 -14.72 -24.38
CA GLU A 233 -10.01 -14.88 -23.67
C GLU A 233 -10.47 -13.61 -22.97
N ILE A 234 -9.69 -12.53 -23.00
CA ILE A 234 -10.09 -11.23 -22.48
C ILE A 234 -10.17 -10.20 -23.61
N LYS A 235 -11.05 -9.23 -23.46
CA LYS A 235 -11.19 -8.11 -24.38
C LYS A 235 -10.78 -6.81 -23.69
N ILE A 236 -9.68 -6.21 -24.14
CA ILE A 236 -9.27 -4.86 -23.73
C ILE A 236 -9.90 -3.84 -24.72
N VAL A 237 -10.42 -2.76 -24.18
CA VAL A 237 -10.94 -1.60 -24.96
C VAL A 237 -10.22 -0.36 -24.48
N HIS A 238 -9.48 0.29 -25.37
CA HIS A 238 -8.78 1.52 -25.06
C HIS A 238 -9.70 2.73 -25.24
N TYR A 239 -9.65 3.69 -24.30
CA TYR A 239 -10.47 4.89 -24.37
C TYR A 239 -9.68 6.16 -24.00
N ASP A 240 -10.08 7.30 -24.58
CA ASP A 240 -9.54 8.59 -24.18
C ASP A 240 -10.26 9.10 -22.93
N PRO A 241 -9.58 9.13 -21.74
CA PRO A 241 -10.22 9.54 -20.50
C PRO A 241 -10.68 11.01 -20.50
N LYS A 242 -10.18 11.86 -21.42
CA LYS A 242 -10.58 13.26 -21.54
C LYS A 242 -11.98 13.43 -22.16
N LYS A 243 -12.52 12.38 -22.77
CA LYS A 243 -13.87 12.39 -23.37
C LYS A 243 -14.98 12.10 -22.35
N PHE A 244 -14.63 11.77 -21.09
CA PHE A 244 -15.58 11.37 -20.07
C PHE A 244 -15.41 12.19 -18.80
N ASP A 245 -16.53 12.59 -18.20
CA ASP A 245 -16.55 13.23 -16.88
C ASP A 245 -17.43 12.42 -15.91
N PHE A 246 -16.78 11.67 -15.05
CA PHE A 246 -17.46 10.88 -14.01
C PHE A 246 -17.47 11.59 -12.64
N GLY A 247 -17.16 12.90 -12.61
CA GLY A 247 -17.10 13.69 -11.38
C GLY A 247 -16.03 13.17 -10.42
N LYS A 248 -16.45 12.79 -9.21
CA LYS A 248 -15.54 12.25 -8.19
C LYS A 248 -15.24 10.75 -8.33
N ARG A 249 -16.00 10.04 -9.16
CA ARG A 249 -15.80 8.61 -9.42
C ARG A 249 -14.60 8.40 -10.34
N LYS A 250 -13.98 7.23 -10.24
CA LYS A 250 -12.84 6.86 -11.07
C LYS A 250 -13.20 5.63 -11.91
N ALA A 251 -13.18 5.80 -13.21
CA ALA A 251 -13.38 4.68 -14.13
C ALA A 251 -12.19 3.69 -14.16
N PHE A 252 -11.00 4.13 -13.73
CA PHE A 252 -9.80 3.31 -13.66
C PHE A 252 -9.11 3.44 -12.30
N PRO A 253 -8.62 2.37 -11.67
CA PRO A 253 -8.18 2.39 -10.27
C PRO A 253 -6.84 3.08 -10.05
N MET A 254 -6.07 3.33 -11.11
CA MET A 254 -4.72 3.89 -11.02
C MET A 254 -4.61 5.29 -11.62
N ARG A 255 -3.48 5.97 -11.39
CA ARG A 255 -3.16 7.26 -12.03
C ARG A 255 -2.82 7.01 -13.50
N VAL A 256 -3.44 7.78 -14.40
CA VAL A 256 -3.17 7.69 -15.85
C VAL A 256 -1.87 8.45 -16.16
N GLN A 257 -0.76 7.89 -15.73
CA GLN A 257 0.61 8.36 -15.96
C GLN A 257 1.61 7.23 -15.68
N HIS A 258 2.85 7.38 -16.14
CA HIS A 258 3.94 6.53 -15.68
C HIS A 258 4.16 6.74 -14.18
N PHE A 259 4.21 5.64 -13.41
CA PHE A 259 4.39 5.72 -11.96
C PHE A 259 5.06 4.46 -11.42
N PHE A 260 6.36 4.54 -11.20
CA PHE A 260 7.17 3.47 -10.64
C PHE A 260 8.45 4.03 -9.99
N ALA A 261 9.05 3.26 -9.09
CA ALA A 261 10.22 3.66 -8.31
C ALA A 261 11.28 2.56 -8.26
N SER A 262 12.53 2.93 -8.12
CA SER A 262 13.61 1.97 -7.88
C SER A 262 13.52 1.43 -6.46
N ILE A 263 13.67 0.12 -6.31
CA ILE A 263 13.78 -0.57 -5.02
C ILE A 263 15.24 -0.95 -4.71
N ASN A 264 16.20 -0.53 -5.53
CA ASN A 264 17.59 -0.97 -5.43
C ASN A 264 18.21 -0.68 -4.07
N LYS A 265 17.89 0.46 -3.47
CA LYS A 265 18.34 0.80 -2.12
C LYS A 265 17.88 -0.22 -1.09
N ALA A 266 16.60 -0.57 -1.10
CA ALA A 266 16.04 -1.59 -0.19
C ALA A 266 16.68 -2.97 -0.43
N VAL A 267 16.84 -3.37 -1.69
CA VAL A 267 17.52 -4.63 -2.04
C VAL A 267 18.93 -4.68 -1.47
N THR A 268 19.70 -3.62 -1.65
CA THR A 268 21.12 -3.58 -1.27
C THR A 268 21.32 -3.46 0.24
N GLU A 269 20.58 -2.54 0.89
CA GLU A 269 20.83 -2.19 2.29
C GLU A 269 20.04 -3.07 3.28
N LEU A 270 18.86 -3.58 2.90
CA LEU A 270 18.06 -4.48 3.73
C LEU A 270 18.33 -5.97 3.45
N GLY A 271 19.07 -6.31 2.38
CA GLY A 271 19.17 -7.68 1.89
C GLY A 271 17.78 -8.29 1.60
N TRP A 272 16.86 -7.45 1.11
CA TRP A 272 15.48 -7.82 0.83
C TRP A 272 15.24 -7.92 -0.68
N GLN A 273 14.41 -8.88 -1.07
CA GLN A 273 13.89 -9.00 -2.42
C GLN A 273 12.41 -9.39 -2.36
N PRO A 274 11.56 -8.90 -3.28
CA PRO A 274 10.20 -9.39 -3.41
C PRO A 274 10.22 -10.87 -3.80
N GLU A 275 9.37 -11.67 -3.16
CA GLU A 275 9.22 -13.11 -3.40
C GLU A 275 8.10 -13.40 -4.42
N TYR A 276 7.13 -12.48 -4.53
CA TYR A 276 6.00 -12.64 -5.44
C TYR A 276 6.28 -12.00 -6.79
N ASP A 277 6.27 -12.79 -7.86
CA ASP A 277 6.05 -12.25 -9.19
C ASP A 277 4.59 -11.78 -9.33
N LEU A 278 4.31 -10.95 -10.36
CA LEU A 278 3.00 -10.33 -10.50
C LEU A 278 1.86 -11.35 -10.65
N VAL A 279 2.06 -12.44 -11.42
CA VAL A 279 1.01 -13.44 -11.66
C VAL A 279 0.75 -14.29 -10.43
N SER A 280 1.80 -14.73 -9.73
CA SER A 280 1.67 -15.52 -8.50
C SER A 280 1.01 -14.71 -7.38
N GLY A 281 1.38 -13.44 -7.23
CA GLY A 281 0.77 -12.55 -6.25
C GLY A 281 -0.70 -12.22 -6.59
N LEU A 282 -1.02 -11.98 -7.86
CA LEU A 282 -2.41 -11.78 -8.29
C LEU A 282 -3.25 -13.04 -8.08
N ARG A 283 -2.66 -14.24 -8.26
CA ARG A 283 -3.34 -15.50 -7.96
C ARG A 283 -3.59 -15.66 -6.47
N ASP A 284 -2.64 -15.27 -5.60
CA ASP A 284 -2.84 -15.23 -4.15
C ASP A 284 -4.02 -14.33 -3.79
N SER A 285 -4.07 -13.11 -4.35
CA SER A 285 -5.17 -12.16 -4.13
C SER A 285 -6.52 -12.69 -4.64
N LEU A 286 -6.53 -13.31 -5.83
CA LEU A 286 -7.74 -13.86 -6.41
C LEU A 286 -8.31 -15.02 -5.57
N GLN A 287 -7.47 -15.98 -5.19
CA GLN A 287 -7.92 -17.22 -4.54
C GLN A 287 -8.17 -17.02 -3.06
N ASN A 288 -7.27 -16.31 -2.36
CA ASN A 288 -7.28 -16.20 -0.90
C ASN A 288 -8.06 -14.98 -0.37
N ASP A 289 -8.60 -14.15 -1.27
CA ASP A 289 -9.46 -13.03 -0.89
C ASP A 289 -10.67 -12.89 -1.81
N TYR A 290 -10.49 -12.57 -3.09
CA TYR A 290 -11.57 -12.23 -4.01
C TYR A 290 -12.62 -13.34 -4.15
N LEU A 291 -12.20 -14.58 -4.43
CA LEU A 291 -13.11 -15.73 -4.52
C LEU A 291 -13.56 -16.23 -3.15
N LEU A 292 -12.65 -16.25 -2.18
CA LEU A 292 -12.94 -16.72 -0.82
C LEU A 292 -13.98 -15.85 -0.12
N SER A 293 -13.97 -14.53 -0.34
CA SER A 293 -14.98 -13.60 0.17
C SER A 293 -16.30 -13.64 -0.60
N GLY A 294 -16.38 -14.38 -1.71
CA GLY A 294 -17.56 -14.47 -2.57
C GLY A 294 -17.80 -13.23 -3.43
N ARG A 295 -16.80 -12.38 -3.62
CA ARG A 295 -16.93 -11.14 -4.41
C ARG A 295 -17.30 -11.42 -5.88
N ASP A 296 -16.91 -12.54 -6.42
CA ASP A 296 -17.31 -13.00 -7.76
C ASP A 296 -18.83 -13.11 -7.93
N LYS A 297 -19.58 -13.32 -6.83
CA LYS A 297 -21.04 -13.44 -6.79
C LYS A 297 -21.77 -12.16 -6.40
N THR A 298 -21.03 -11.11 -6.01
CA THR A 298 -21.64 -9.82 -5.65
C THR A 298 -22.01 -9.01 -6.88
N GLU A 299 -23.02 -8.14 -6.75
CA GLU A 299 -23.33 -7.15 -7.77
C GLU A 299 -22.24 -6.08 -7.83
N VAL A 300 -21.85 -5.68 -9.05
CA VAL A 300 -20.83 -4.65 -9.31
C VAL A 300 -21.43 -3.60 -10.23
N ASP A 301 -21.25 -2.33 -9.90
CA ASP A 301 -21.67 -1.20 -10.75
C ASP A 301 -20.70 -1.03 -11.93
N PHE A 302 -21.14 -1.40 -13.12
CA PHE A 302 -20.42 -1.21 -14.38
C PHE A 302 -20.91 -0.01 -15.20
N SER A 303 -21.68 0.92 -14.62
CA SER A 303 -22.27 2.03 -15.35
C SER A 303 -21.25 2.88 -16.11
N MET A 304 -20.07 3.12 -15.52
CA MET A 304 -18.99 3.85 -16.20
C MET A 304 -18.41 3.05 -17.37
N ASP A 305 -18.25 1.75 -17.21
CA ASP A 305 -17.78 0.87 -18.31
C ASP A 305 -18.76 0.90 -19.49
N GLU A 306 -20.07 0.79 -19.21
CA GLU A 306 -21.10 0.81 -20.26
C GLU A 306 -21.09 2.11 -21.04
N GLU A 307 -20.86 3.24 -20.39
CA GLU A 307 -20.75 4.54 -21.03
C GLU A 307 -19.51 4.58 -21.95
N ILE A 308 -18.35 4.13 -21.47
CA ILE A 308 -17.12 4.06 -22.26
C ILE A 308 -17.29 3.14 -23.47
N LEU A 309 -17.83 1.93 -23.25
CA LEU A 309 -18.00 0.93 -24.30
C LEU A 309 -19.04 1.30 -25.36
N LYS A 310 -20.03 2.15 -25.03
CA LYS A 310 -20.97 2.71 -26.01
C LYS A 310 -20.29 3.71 -26.94
N ALA A 311 -19.41 4.55 -26.38
CA ALA A 311 -18.69 5.55 -27.17
C ALA A 311 -17.67 4.94 -28.14
N ASP A 312 -17.16 3.74 -27.87
CA ASP A 312 -16.22 3.03 -28.73
C ASP A 312 -16.91 2.41 -29.98
N LYS A 313 -18.23 2.25 -29.95
CA LYS A 313 -19.01 1.64 -31.05
C LYS A 313 -19.55 2.67 -32.05
N GLY A 314 -19.42 3.94 -31.80
CA GLY A 314 -19.89 5.05 -32.65
C GLY A 314 -18.76 5.78 -33.34
#